data_0bd33da685b2dec63eda13fd0eb76271
#
_entry.id   0bd33da685b2dec63eda13fd0eb76271
#
_cell.length_a   1.000
_cell.length_b   1.000
_cell.length_c   1.000
_cell.angle_alpha   90.00
_cell.angle_beta   90.00
_cell.angle_gamma   90.00
#
_symmetry.space_group_name_H-M   'P 1'
#
loop_
_entity.id
_entity.type
_entity.pdbx_description
1 polymer ?
#
loop_
_entity_poly.entity_id
_entity_poly.type
_entity_poly.pdbx_seq_one_letter_code
_entity_poly.pdbx_strand_id
1 'polypeptide(L)'
;MAQNSTAPFAPFEWMIAWRYLRARRAEGGVSVMTWISLIGITLAVFALIATLSVRSGFRAEFVDTILGANAHVTIYQLGEVAQNGQIDRSISNYAEMAAAVSKVPGVTRAAPLVRQQVMANKGQSNAGVEVFGIAAEDLKTIPRIAHSEHARGDIDRFDEGIAIGVGVARTLGVDVGDTIKLISPNGVKTAFGTSPRVNAYEVVYIFEAGRYDIDRTRAYLPLAEAQSFFNHEGLADELEVMVEDPEAVDKLAIPLLEAAGDRAQVWTWRDASGSFLNALDIEDRVMFVILSVLVLIAAMNIVSGLIMLVKNKGRDIGILRTM
;
A
#
# COMPACT_ATOMS: atom_id res chain seq x y z
N MET A 1 -34.90 -33.47 49.54
CA MET A 1 -34.29 -32.11 49.70
C MET A 1 -33.73 -31.69 48.34
N ALA A 2 -34.43 -30.80 47.66
CA ALA A 2 -33.99 -30.32 46.34
C ALA A 2 -32.85 -29.32 46.51
N GLN A 3 -31.67 -29.63 45.98
CA GLN A 3 -30.57 -28.67 45.86
C GLN A 3 -30.96 -27.67 44.77
N ASN A 4 -31.33 -26.47 45.18
CA ASN A 4 -31.43 -25.33 44.31
C ASN A 4 -30.01 -24.97 43.81
N SER A 5 -29.57 -25.54 42.71
CA SER A 5 -28.39 -25.07 41.99
C SER A 5 -28.75 -23.73 41.31
N THR A 6 -28.38 -22.64 41.92
CA THR A 6 -28.48 -21.34 41.29
C THR A 6 -27.51 -21.28 40.10
N ALA A 7 -28.01 -20.83 38.94
CA ALA A 7 -27.18 -20.68 37.75
C ALA A 7 -25.98 -19.72 38.04
N PRO A 8 -24.76 -20.03 37.56
CA PRO A 8 -23.63 -19.17 37.72
C PRO A 8 -23.91 -17.79 37.09
N PHE A 9 -23.40 -16.73 37.71
CA PHE A 9 -23.64 -15.32 37.34
C PHE A 9 -25.08 -14.82 37.60
N ALA A 10 -25.77 -15.37 38.63
CA ALA A 10 -27.06 -14.86 39.04
C ALA A 10 -27.00 -13.41 39.54
N PRO A 11 -28.08 -12.61 39.40
CA PRO A 11 -28.08 -11.17 39.78
C PRO A 11 -27.67 -10.91 41.23
N PHE A 12 -27.92 -11.84 42.15
CA PHE A 12 -27.53 -11.70 43.55
C PHE A 12 -26.00 -11.85 43.75
N GLU A 13 -25.31 -12.65 42.93
CA GLU A 13 -23.85 -12.79 42.98
C GLU A 13 -23.18 -11.49 42.54
N TRP A 14 -23.70 -10.85 41.50
CA TRP A 14 -23.29 -9.52 41.08
C TRP A 14 -23.56 -8.45 42.14
N MET A 15 -24.69 -8.48 42.78
CA MET A 15 -25.03 -7.56 43.85
C MET A 15 -24.12 -7.73 45.08
N ILE A 16 -23.81 -8.98 45.45
CA ILE A 16 -22.89 -9.31 46.54
C ILE A 16 -21.48 -8.85 46.16
N ALA A 17 -21.01 -9.18 44.96
CA ALA A 17 -19.68 -8.77 44.46
C ALA A 17 -19.52 -7.25 44.45
N TRP A 18 -20.52 -6.51 43.94
CA TRP A 18 -20.54 -5.06 43.90
C TRP A 18 -20.57 -4.45 45.33
N ARG A 19 -21.36 -4.98 46.24
CA ARG A 19 -21.43 -4.56 47.64
C ARG A 19 -20.10 -4.84 48.36
N TYR A 20 -19.44 -5.94 48.04
CA TYR A 20 -18.14 -6.31 48.62
C TYR A 20 -17.03 -5.37 48.13
N LEU A 21 -17.05 -5.01 46.88
CA LEU A 21 -16.11 -4.03 46.30
C LEU A 21 -16.32 -2.61 46.87
N ARG A 22 -17.55 -2.25 47.26
CA ARG A 22 -17.91 -0.94 47.78
C ARG A 22 -17.89 -0.85 49.32
N ALA A 23 -17.78 -1.98 50.01
CA ALA A 23 -17.79 -1.98 51.49
C ALA A 23 -16.51 -1.33 52.05
N ARG A 24 -16.65 -0.17 52.67
CA ARG A 24 -15.62 0.50 53.49
C ARG A 24 -15.40 -0.33 54.77
N ARG A 25 -14.54 -1.33 54.73
CA ARG A 25 -14.00 -1.92 55.96
C ARG A 25 -12.63 -1.33 56.25
N ALA A 26 -12.21 -1.37 57.54
CA ALA A 26 -11.02 -0.76 58.13
C ALA A 26 -9.67 -1.16 57.51
N GLU A 27 -9.68 -1.95 56.43
CA GLU A 27 -8.52 -2.41 55.63
C GLU A 27 -8.40 -1.62 54.30
N GLY A 28 -8.38 -0.29 54.40
CA GLY A 28 -8.34 0.59 53.23
C GLY A 28 -7.20 0.37 52.25
N GLY A 29 -6.13 -0.31 52.66
CA GLY A 29 -5.00 -0.62 51.79
C GLY A 29 -5.30 -1.63 50.68
N VAL A 30 -6.16 -2.65 50.91
CA VAL A 30 -6.52 -3.68 49.93
C VAL A 30 -7.40 -3.10 48.82
N SER A 31 -8.35 -2.22 49.18
CA SER A 31 -9.23 -1.58 48.19
C SER A 31 -8.45 -0.65 47.25
N VAL A 32 -7.50 0.13 47.77
CA VAL A 32 -6.68 1.04 46.96
C VAL A 32 -5.81 0.25 45.98
N MET A 33 -5.15 -0.82 46.43
CA MET A 33 -4.32 -1.65 45.56
C MET A 33 -5.14 -2.34 44.45
N THR A 34 -6.35 -2.82 44.76
CA THR A 34 -7.25 -3.43 43.76
C THR A 34 -7.63 -2.40 42.68
N TRP A 35 -7.92 -1.16 43.08
CA TRP A 35 -8.21 -0.10 42.12
C TRP A 35 -7.00 0.27 41.26
N ILE A 36 -5.80 0.37 41.86
CA ILE A 36 -4.56 0.64 41.11
C ILE A 36 -4.31 -0.48 40.12
N SER A 37 -4.44 -1.74 40.52
CA SER A 37 -4.28 -2.89 39.63
C SER A 37 -5.31 -2.88 38.50
N LEU A 38 -6.59 -2.59 38.81
CA LEU A 38 -7.65 -2.52 37.81
C LEU A 38 -7.37 -1.43 36.78
N ILE A 39 -7.01 -0.22 37.23
CA ILE A 39 -6.67 0.88 36.34
C ILE A 39 -5.43 0.56 35.52
N GLY A 40 -4.41 -0.04 36.13
CA GLY A 40 -3.18 -0.43 35.45
C GLY A 40 -3.43 -1.45 34.33
N ILE A 41 -4.23 -2.49 34.59
CA ILE A 41 -4.59 -3.50 33.59
C ILE A 41 -5.45 -2.88 32.50
N THR A 42 -6.44 -2.05 32.86
CA THR A 42 -7.29 -1.38 31.87
C THR A 42 -6.49 -0.50 30.94
N LEU A 43 -5.55 0.28 31.47
CA LEU A 43 -4.65 1.12 30.69
C LEU A 43 -3.73 0.30 29.78
N ALA A 44 -3.18 -0.80 30.30
CA ALA A 44 -2.30 -1.68 29.50
C ALA A 44 -3.04 -2.33 28.34
N VAL A 45 -4.26 -2.86 28.60
CA VAL A 45 -5.10 -3.46 27.54
C VAL A 45 -5.58 -2.40 26.54
N PHE A 46 -5.97 -1.22 27.02
CA PHE A 46 -6.33 -0.10 26.14
C PHE A 46 -5.16 0.30 25.23
N ALA A 47 -3.97 0.49 25.81
CA ALA A 47 -2.78 0.84 25.05
C ALA A 47 -2.43 -0.24 23.99
N LEU A 48 -2.55 -1.51 24.35
CA LEU A 48 -2.33 -2.64 23.44
C LEU A 48 -3.30 -2.58 22.26
N ILE A 49 -4.61 -2.50 22.54
CA ILE A 49 -5.65 -2.47 21.49
C ILE A 49 -5.48 -1.22 20.62
N ALA A 50 -5.28 -0.05 21.21
CA ALA A 50 -5.09 1.20 20.48
C ALA A 50 -3.88 1.11 19.54
N THR A 51 -2.74 0.62 20.03
CA THR A 51 -1.53 0.47 19.23
C THR A 51 -1.71 -0.51 18.07
N LEU A 52 -2.33 -1.68 18.32
CA LEU A 52 -2.59 -2.66 17.26
C LEU A 52 -3.58 -2.13 16.23
N SER A 53 -4.61 -1.38 16.64
CA SER A 53 -5.60 -0.78 15.75
C SER A 53 -5.00 0.30 14.87
N VAL A 54 -4.21 1.21 15.45
CA VAL A 54 -3.51 2.26 14.69
C VAL A 54 -2.55 1.64 13.67
N ARG A 55 -1.79 0.62 14.08
CA ARG A 55 -0.87 -0.09 13.21
C ARG A 55 -1.58 -0.78 12.04
N SER A 56 -2.65 -1.51 12.33
CA SER A 56 -3.42 -2.21 11.28
C SER A 56 -4.00 -1.23 10.26
N GLY A 57 -4.57 -0.10 10.74
CA GLY A 57 -5.09 0.96 9.88
C GLY A 57 -4.00 1.63 9.05
N PHE A 58 -2.87 1.96 9.67
CA PHE A 58 -1.73 2.56 8.96
C PHE A 58 -1.20 1.64 7.86
N ARG A 59 -1.01 0.34 8.15
CA ARG A 59 -0.52 -0.62 7.16
C ARG A 59 -1.47 -0.75 5.98
N ALA A 60 -2.77 -0.83 6.21
CA ALA A 60 -3.78 -0.93 5.17
C ALA A 60 -3.77 0.32 4.26
N GLU A 61 -3.81 1.51 4.86
CA GLU A 61 -3.75 2.78 4.14
C GLU A 61 -2.43 2.96 3.37
N PHE A 62 -1.33 2.51 3.98
CA PHE A 62 -0.02 2.59 3.37
C PHE A 62 0.09 1.70 2.11
N VAL A 63 -0.36 0.43 2.20
CA VAL A 63 -0.37 -0.48 1.06
C VAL A 63 -1.26 0.08 -0.05
N ASP A 64 -2.46 0.57 0.28
CA ASP A 64 -3.36 1.20 -0.69
C ASP A 64 -2.74 2.46 -1.34
N THR A 65 -2.03 3.27 -0.55
CA THR A 65 -1.33 4.46 -1.07
C THR A 65 -0.19 4.10 -2.01
N ILE A 66 0.61 3.07 -1.71
CA ILE A 66 1.69 2.62 -2.59
C ILE A 66 1.14 2.03 -3.89
N LEU A 67 0.11 1.18 -3.77
CA LEU A 67 -0.40 0.39 -4.88
C LEU A 67 -1.46 1.10 -5.71
N GLY A 68 -2.08 2.17 -5.18
CA GLY A 68 -3.26 2.77 -5.78
C GLY A 68 -3.10 3.32 -7.20
N ALA A 69 -1.87 3.60 -7.63
CA ALA A 69 -1.56 4.04 -8.99
C ALA A 69 -0.31 3.37 -9.59
N ASN A 70 0.21 2.33 -8.94
CA ASN A 70 1.34 1.55 -9.43
C ASN A 70 0.93 0.09 -9.67
N ALA A 71 1.63 -0.57 -10.58
CA ALA A 71 1.48 -2.00 -10.77
C ALA A 71 1.87 -2.80 -9.52
N HIS A 72 1.15 -3.89 -9.28
CA HIS A 72 1.50 -4.84 -8.22
C HIS A 72 2.74 -5.65 -8.59
N VAL A 73 2.89 -5.95 -9.87
CA VAL A 73 4.05 -6.62 -10.45
C VAL A 73 4.39 -5.96 -11.77
N THR A 74 5.67 -5.78 -12.04
CA THR A 74 6.19 -5.33 -13.33
C THR A 74 7.06 -6.43 -13.92
N ILE A 75 6.81 -6.79 -15.17
CA ILE A 75 7.59 -7.78 -15.89
C ILE A 75 8.45 -7.04 -16.92
N TYR A 76 9.75 -7.24 -16.82
CA TYR A 76 10.75 -6.73 -17.74
C TYR A 76 11.33 -7.87 -18.58
N GLN A 77 11.98 -7.53 -19.68
CA GLN A 77 12.81 -8.48 -20.41
C GLN A 77 14.30 -8.31 -20.05
N LEU A 78 15.00 -9.42 -19.92
CA LEU A 78 16.45 -9.42 -19.82
C LEU A 78 17.04 -8.79 -21.08
N GLY A 79 17.88 -7.79 -20.90
CA GLY A 79 18.44 -7.03 -22.01
C GLY A 79 19.32 -7.86 -22.92
N GLU A 80 19.19 -7.68 -24.21
CA GLU A 80 20.14 -8.15 -25.22
C GLU A 80 21.09 -7.03 -25.62
N VAL A 81 22.34 -7.39 -25.83
CA VAL A 81 23.31 -6.45 -26.40
C VAL A 81 23.04 -6.33 -27.90
N ALA A 82 22.45 -5.21 -28.30
CA ALA A 82 22.23 -4.92 -29.71
C ALA A 82 23.55 -4.74 -30.45
N GLN A 83 23.54 -4.82 -31.79
CA GLN A 83 24.76 -4.69 -32.63
C GLN A 83 25.51 -3.37 -32.44
N ASN A 84 24.85 -2.36 -31.92
CA ASN A 84 25.43 -1.05 -31.59
C ASN A 84 26.03 -0.98 -30.17
N GLY A 85 26.06 -2.09 -29.43
CA GLY A 85 26.54 -2.19 -28.04
C GLY A 85 25.58 -1.63 -26.98
N GLN A 86 24.39 -1.19 -27.36
CA GLN A 86 23.35 -0.81 -26.42
C GLN A 86 22.59 -2.03 -25.91
N ILE A 87 22.14 -1.97 -24.65
CA ILE A 87 21.29 -3.03 -24.07
C ILE A 87 19.85 -2.71 -24.43
N ASP A 88 19.25 -3.56 -25.26
CA ASP A 88 17.83 -3.50 -25.60
C ASP A 88 17.04 -4.41 -24.66
N ARG A 89 16.05 -3.85 -24.00
CA ARG A 89 15.13 -4.54 -23.07
C ARG A 89 13.69 -4.55 -23.58
N SER A 90 13.47 -4.07 -24.79
CA SER A 90 12.13 -3.97 -25.35
C SER A 90 11.48 -5.34 -25.57
N ILE A 91 10.18 -5.41 -25.38
CA ILE A 91 9.34 -6.60 -25.52
C ILE A 91 8.63 -6.50 -26.86
N SER A 92 9.02 -7.35 -27.82
CA SER A 92 8.39 -7.36 -29.16
C SER A 92 7.13 -8.20 -29.21
N ASN A 93 7.04 -9.24 -28.38
CA ASN A 93 5.88 -10.13 -28.29
C ASN A 93 4.95 -9.78 -27.11
N TYR A 94 4.88 -8.49 -26.76
CA TYR A 94 4.16 -8.02 -25.57
C TYR A 94 2.67 -8.43 -25.56
N ALA A 95 2.01 -8.49 -26.71
CA ALA A 95 0.60 -8.87 -26.78
C ALA A 95 0.37 -10.35 -26.41
N GLU A 96 1.25 -11.25 -26.91
CA GLU A 96 1.20 -12.67 -26.56
C GLU A 96 1.55 -12.90 -25.10
N MET A 97 2.58 -12.19 -24.61
CA MET A 97 3.00 -12.22 -23.20
C MET A 97 1.86 -11.73 -22.29
N ALA A 98 1.22 -10.60 -22.60
CA ALA A 98 0.08 -10.09 -21.85
C ALA A 98 -1.09 -11.08 -21.80
N ALA A 99 -1.39 -11.70 -22.94
CA ALA A 99 -2.45 -12.71 -23.03
C ALA A 99 -2.11 -14.01 -22.25
N ALA A 100 -0.84 -14.39 -22.17
CA ALA A 100 -0.40 -15.54 -21.37
C ALA A 100 -0.45 -15.23 -19.86
N VAL A 101 0.08 -14.08 -19.46
CA VAL A 101 0.11 -13.60 -18.06
C VAL A 101 -1.30 -13.38 -17.53
N SER A 102 -2.23 -12.85 -18.32
CA SER A 102 -3.64 -12.64 -17.93
C SER A 102 -4.38 -13.93 -17.58
N LYS A 103 -3.87 -15.11 -18.02
CA LYS A 103 -4.46 -16.42 -17.71
C LYS A 103 -4.00 -16.98 -16.37
N VAL A 104 -3.00 -16.39 -15.74
CA VAL A 104 -2.52 -16.82 -14.44
C VAL A 104 -3.60 -16.53 -13.39
N PRO A 105 -4.02 -17.52 -12.59
CA PRO A 105 -5.04 -17.32 -11.56
C PRO A 105 -4.64 -16.23 -10.58
N GLY A 106 -5.55 -15.29 -10.30
CA GLY A 106 -5.32 -14.15 -9.43
C GLY A 106 -4.80 -12.90 -10.16
N VAL A 107 -4.53 -12.94 -11.46
CA VAL A 107 -4.24 -11.77 -12.28
C VAL A 107 -5.54 -11.12 -12.72
N THR A 108 -5.67 -9.81 -12.49
CA THR A 108 -6.84 -9.00 -12.88
C THR A 108 -6.58 -8.20 -14.14
N ARG A 109 -5.32 -7.82 -14.40
CA ARG A 109 -4.88 -7.06 -15.58
C ARG A 109 -3.43 -7.36 -15.89
N ALA A 110 -3.10 -7.42 -17.18
CA ALA A 110 -1.73 -7.44 -17.68
C ALA A 110 -1.65 -6.46 -18.87
N ALA A 111 -1.05 -5.29 -18.66
CA ALA A 111 -1.04 -4.17 -19.60
C ALA A 111 0.38 -3.89 -20.07
N PRO A 112 0.65 -3.94 -21.40
CA PRO A 112 1.94 -3.50 -21.93
C PRO A 112 2.10 -1.99 -21.83
N LEU A 113 3.29 -1.55 -21.50
CA LEU A 113 3.63 -0.14 -21.33
C LEU A 113 4.87 0.26 -22.11
N VAL A 114 4.85 1.51 -22.58
CA VAL A 114 6.05 2.25 -22.97
C VAL A 114 6.29 3.33 -21.93
N ARG A 115 7.48 3.39 -21.34
CA ARG A 115 7.79 4.28 -20.22
C ARG A 115 9.06 5.06 -20.49
N GLN A 116 8.95 6.39 -20.60
CA GLN A 116 10.08 7.27 -20.89
C GLN A 116 9.99 8.58 -20.10
N GLN A 117 11.16 9.12 -19.74
CA GLN A 117 11.26 10.43 -19.12
C GLN A 117 11.51 11.51 -20.18
N VAL A 118 10.70 12.55 -20.13
CA VAL A 118 10.74 13.66 -21.09
C VAL A 118 10.52 14.99 -20.40
N MET A 119 10.68 16.08 -21.14
CA MET A 119 10.32 17.41 -20.68
C MET A 119 8.97 17.81 -21.28
N ALA A 120 8.02 18.20 -20.41
CA ALA A 120 6.82 18.88 -20.83
C ALA A 120 7.01 20.40 -20.77
N ASN A 121 6.50 21.11 -21.76
CA ASN A 121 6.65 22.57 -21.90
C ASN A 121 5.33 23.25 -22.24
N LYS A 122 5.05 24.38 -21.61
CA LYS A 122 3.99 25.33 -22.00
C LYS A 122 4.53 26.76 -21.88
N GLY A 123 4.81 27.37 -23.01
CA GLY A 123 5.36 28.72 -23.03
C GLY A 123 6.76 28.81 -22.36
N GLN A 124 6.84 29.47 -21.22
CA GLN A 124 8.07 29.58 -20.42
C GLN A 124 8.16 28.54 -19.27
N SER A 125 7.07 27.80 -18.99
CA SER A 125 7.02 26.81 -17.95
C SER A 125 7.50 25.45 -18.46
N ASN A 126 8.29 24.74 -17.65
CA ASN A 126 8.81 23.41 -17.96
C ASN A 126 8.59 22.48 -16.76
N ALA A 127 8.29 21.20 -17.04
CA ALA A 127 8.21 20.16 -16.05
C ALA A 127 8.90 18.89 -16.59
N GLY A 128 9.71 18.23 -15.77
CA GLY A 128 10.15 16.86 -16.04
C GLY A 128 8.98 15.93 -15.83
N VAL A 129 8.63 15.15 -16.84
CA VAL A 129 7.51 14.19 -16.74
C VAL A 129 7.96 12.81 -17.15
N GLU A 130 7.37 11.82 -16.51
CA GLU A 130 7.49 10.42 -16.86
C GLU A 130 6.21 10.04 -17.62
N VAL A 131 6.36 9.75 -18.90
CA VAL A 131 5.27 9.41 -19.79
C VAL A 131 5.09 7.90 -19.82
N PHE A 132 3.86 7.46 -19.56
CA PHE A 132 3.40 6.09 -19.66
C PHE A 132 2.50 5.96 -20.88
N GLY A 133 2.96 5.23 -21.89
CA GLY A 133 2.12 4.82 -23.02
C GLY A 133 1.32 3.59 -22.65
N ILE A 134 0.01 3.71 -22.56
CA ILE A 134 -0.91 2.66 -22.10
C ILE A 134 -2.17 2.63 -22.97
N ALA A 135 -2.80 1.45 -23.12
CA ALA A 135 -4.10 1.38 -23.80
C ALA A 135 -5.19 2.08 -22.95
N ALA A 136 -6.14 2.73 -23.63
CA ALA A 136 -7.23 3.47 -22.97
C ALA A 136 -8.05 2.57 -22.04
N GLU A 137 -8.29 1.32 -22.44
CA GLU A 137 -9.01 0.33 -21.64
C GLU A 137 -8.27 0.01 -20.34
N ASP A 138 -6.94 -0.13 -20.41
CA ASP A 138 -6.10 -0.42 -19.25
C ASP A 138 -6.01 0.78 -18.30
N LEU A 139 -5.88 2.01 -18.82
CA LEU A 139 -5.86 3.24 -18.01
C LEU A 139 -7.11 3.36 -17.14
N LYS A 140 -8.28 3.04 -17.70
CA LYS A 140 -9.57 3.08 -17.00
C LYS A 140 -9.69 2.05 -15.87
N THR A 141 -8.83 1.05 -15.84
CA THR A 141 -8.80 0.04 -14.75
C THR A 141 -7.93 0.45 -13.57
N ILE A 142 -7.17 1.54 -13.66
CA ILE A 142 -6.34 2.04 -12.55
C ILE A 142 -7.21 2.86 -11.60
N PRO A 143 -7.56 2.37 -10.39
CA PRO A 143 -8.61 2.98 -9.58
C PRO A 143 -8.33 4.44 -9.22
N ARG A 144 -7.11 4.77 -8.81
CA ARG A 144 -6.74 6.13 -8.40
C ARG A 144 -6.55 7.10 -9.56
N ILE A 145 -6.51 6.61 -10.79
CA ILE A 145 -6.47 7.45 -11.99
C ILE A 145 -7.90 7.62 -12.54
N ALA A 146 -8.60 6.50 -12.78
CA ALA A 146 -9.92 6.52 -13.39
C ALA A 146 -11.02 7.10 -12.49
N HIS A 147 -10.91 6.91 -11.15
CA HIS A 147 -11.89 7.34 -10.16
C HIS A 147 -11.32 8.38 -9.19
N SER A 148 -10.43 9.24 -9.67
CA SER A 148 -9.87 10.32 -8.87
C SER A 148 -10.99 11.30 -8.46
N GLU A 149 -11.13 11.57 -7.14
CA GLU A 149 -12.18 12.46 -6.60
C GLU A 149 -12.05 13.91 -7.11
N HIS A 150 -10.85 14.33 -7.48
CA HIS A 150 -10.55 15.68 -7.96
C HIS A 150 -10.12 15.69 -9.44
N ALA A 151 -10.53 14.68 -10.20
CA ALA A 151 -10.26 14.64 -11.63
C ALA A 151 -10.96 15.78 -12.36
N ARG A 152 -10.33 16.25 -13.43
CA ARG A 152 -10.89 17.25 -14.36
C ARG A 152 -10.76 16.74 -15.79
N GLY A 153 -11.73 17.03 -16.62
CA GLY A 153 -11.79 16.55 -18.00
C GLY A 153 -12.51 15.22 -18.14
N ASP A 154 -12.25 14.55 -19.24
CA ASP A 154 -12.93 13.31 -19.61
C ASP A 154 -11.92 12.23 -20.01
N ILE A 155 -11.85 11.16 -19.21
CA ILE A 155 -10.97 10.02 -19.47
C ILE A 155 -11.39 9.24 -20.74
N ASP A 156 -12.65 9.33 -21.16
CA ASP A 156 -13.12 8.68 -22.39
C ASP A 156 -12.53 9.31 -23.66
N ARG A 157 -12.05 10.57 -23.57
CA ARG A 157 -11.32 11.26 -24.63
C ARG A 157 -9.81 10.97 -24.62
N PHE A 158 -9.34 10.01 -23.83
CA PHE A 158 -7.90 9.73 -23.68
C PHE A 158 -7.20 9.44 -25.01
N ASP A 159 -7.86 8.80 -25.97
CA ASP A 159 -7.30 8.52 -27.30
C ASP A 159 -7.04 9.80 -28.15
N GLU A 160 -7.59 10.95 -27.74
CA GLU A 160 -7.46 12.22 -28.47
C GLU A 160 -6.32 13.10 -27.93
N GLY A 161 -5.73 12.79 -26.76
CA GLY A 161 -4.74 13.66 -26.13
C GLY A 161 -3.91 13.01 -25.02
N ILE A 162 -3.60 13.82 -24.02
CA ILE A 162 -2.76 13.41 -22.89
C ILE A 162 -3.50 13.54 -21.55
N ALA A 163 -3.32 12.57 -20.68
CA ALA A 163 -3.72 12.67 -19.28
C ALA A 163 -2.50 13.02 -18.41
N ILE A 164 -2.62 14.03 -17.54
CA ILE A 164 -1.52 14.50 -16.69
C ILE A 164 -1.92 14.56 -15.23
N GLY A 165 -0.94 14.39 -14.33
CA GLY A 165 -1.14 14.59 -12.91
C GLY A 165 -1.40 16.06 -12.56
N VAL A 166 -2.20 16.30 -11.52
CA VAL A 166 -2.55 17.66 -11.06
C VAL A 166 -1.33 18.51 -10.73
N GLY A 167 -0.24 17.90 -10.25
CA GLY A 167 1.03 18.61 -9.97
C GLY A 167 1.77 19.05 -11.25
N VAL A 168 1.70 18.24 -12.33
CA VAL A 168 2.20 18.63 -13.66
C VAL A 168 1.41 19.81 -14.18
N ALA A 169 0.07 19.72 -14.11
CA ALA A 169 -0.82 20.80 -14.56
C ALA A 169 -0.54 22.12 -13.82
N ARG A 170 -0.35 22.09 -12.51
CA ARG A 170 0.02 23.25 -11.69
C ARG A 170 1.40 23.84 -12.08
N THR A 171 2.38 22.96 -12.31
CA THR A 171 3.75 23.41 -12.67
C THR A 171 3.79 24.09 -14.02
N LEU A 172 3.03 23.59 -15.00
CA LEU A 172 2.94 24.15 -16.34
C LEU A 172 1.94 25.32 -16.45
N GLY A 173 1.05 25.47 -15.45
CA GLY A 173 -0.04 26.47 -15.50
C GLY A 173 -1.08 26.16 -16.56
N VAL A 174 -1.48 24.89 -16.70
CA VAL A 174 -2.42 24.42 -17.74
C VAL A 174 -3.67 23.83 -17.12
N ASP A 175 -4.76 23.83 -17.89
CA ASP A 175 -6.01 23.17 -17.60
C ASP A 175 -6.46 22.29 -18.77
N VAL A 176 -7.59 21.59 -18.61
CA VAL A 176 -8.20 20.76 -19.63
C VAL A 176 -8.50 21.61 -20.88
N GLY A 177 -8.15 21.09 -22.07
CA GLY A 177 -8.26 21.78 -23.36
C GLY A 177 -7.00 22.59 -23.73
N ASP A 178 -6.05 22.81 -22.80
CA ASP A 178 -4.77 23.41 -23.13
C ASP A 178 -3.87 22.44 -23.89
N THR A 179 -2.95 23.00 -24.69
CA THR A 179 -1.95 22.22 -25.41
C THR A 179 -0.59 22.32 -24.72
N ILE A 180 0.04 21.19 -24.47
CA ILE A 180 1.43 21.11 -23.97
C ILE A 180 2.33 20.46 -25.00
N LYS A 181 3.63 20.77 -24.96
CA LYS A 181 4.63 20.15 -25.81
C LYS A 181 5.42 19.14 -25.00
N LEU A 182 5.57 17.92 -25.50
CA LEU A 182 6.51 16.94 -25.00
C LEU A 182 7.80 16.98 -25.83
N ILE A 183 8.94 17.00 -25.16
CA ILE A 183 10.27 17.06 -25.76
C ILE A 183 11.06 15.85 -25.31
N SER A 184 11.27 14.91 -26.22
CA SER A 184 12.09 13.70 -25.99
C SER A 184 13.52 13.96 -26.48
N PRO A 185 14.54 13.72 -25.63
CA PRO A 185 15.93 13.79 -26.06
C PRO A 185 16.28 12.71 -27.08
N ASN A 186 15.58 11.59 -27.07
CA ASN A 186 15.79 10.42 -27.94
C ASN A 186 14.98 10.57 -29.22
N GLY A 187 15.28 11.55 -30.05
CA GLY A 187 14.61 11.80 -31.30
C GLY A 187 15.28 11.10 -32.50
N VAL A 188 15.22 11.74 -33.66
CA VAL A 188 15.78 11.20 -34.89
C VAL A 188 17.31 11.31 -34.91
N LYS A 189 18.00 10.19 -35.19
CA LYS A 189 19.44 10.16 -35.40
C LYS A 189 19.74 10.82 -36.75
N THR A 190 20.52 11.88 -36.74
CA THR A 190 21.00 12.61 -37.94
C THR A 190 22.50 12.46 -38.09
N ALA A 191 23.03 12.81 -39.24
CA ALA A 191 24.51 12.83 -39.47
C ALA A 191 25.28 13.77 -38.52
N PHE A 192 24.58 14.71 -37.90
CA PHE A 192 25.16 15.71 -36.97
C PHE A 192 24.81 15.44 -35.48
N GLY A 193 24.21 14.29 -35.17
CA GLY A 193 23.79 13.92 -33.82
C GLY A 193 22.28 13.57 -33.72
N THR A 194 21.76 13.43 -32.50
CA THR A 194 20.36 13.17 -32.27
C THR A 194 19.58 14.47 -32.16
N SER A 195 18.55 14.67 -33.00
CA SER A 195 17.63 15.81 -32.89
C SER A 195 16.52 15.47 -31.94
N PRO A 196 16.18 16.29 -30.91
CA PRO A 196 15.05 16.06 -30.05
C PRO A 196 13.74 15.95 -30.83
N ARG A 197 12.86 15.03 -30.41
CA ARG A 197 11.51 14.95 -30.96
C ARG A 197 10.59 15.83 -30.13
N VAL A 198 9.74 16.60 -30.78
CA VAL A 198 8.78 17.51 -30.13
C VAL A 198 7.41 17.30 -30.73
N ASN A 199 6.45 16.89 -29.90
CA ASN A 199 5.04 16.81 -30.29
C ASN A 199 4.19 17.63 -29.32
N ALA A 200 3.03 18.10 -29.79
CA ALA A 200 2.08 18.87 -29.02
C ALA A 200 0.82 18.01 -28.78
N TYR A 201 0.32 18.01 -27.55
CA TYR A 201 -0.83 17.21 -27.13
C TYR A 201 -1.83 18.09 -26.37
N GLU A 202 -3.11 17.91 -26.63
CA GLU A 202 -4.18 18.52 -25.85
C GLU A 202 -4.32 17.77 -24.52
N VAL A 203 -4.43 18.51 -23.41
CA VAL A 203 -4.69 17.96 -22.08
C VAL A 203 -6.18 17.62 -22.01
N VAL A 204 -6.54 16.34 -22.09
CA VAL A 204 -7.93 15.88 -22.08
C VAL A 204 -8.38 15.45 -20.67
N TYR A 205 -7.43 15.08 -19.81
CA TYR A 205 -7.72 14.61 -18.47
C TYR A 205 -6.61 15.00 -17.47
N ILE A 206 -7.04 15.49 -16.30
CA ILE A 206 -6.13 15.80 -15.18
C ILE A 206 -6.57 14.97 -13.99
N PHE A 207 -5.67 14.12 -13.47
CA PHE A 207 -5.95 13.25 -12.35
C PHE A 207 -5.19 13.67 -11.08
N GLU A 208 -5.70 13.25 -9.93
CA GLU A 208 -5.03 13.33 -8.63
C GLU A 208 -4.98 11.93 -8.01
N ALA A 209 -3.82 11.29 -8.06
CA ALA A 209 -3.62 9.95 -7.51
C ALA A 209 -3.48 9.94 -5.98
N GLY A 210 -3.33 11.11 -5.36
CA GLY A 210 -3.10 11.27 -3.93
C GLY A 210 -1.67 11.00 -3.49
N ARG A 211 -0.74 10.87 -4.45
CA ARG A 211 0.70 10.72 -4.21
C ARG A 211 1.46 11.85 -4.89
N TYR A 212 2.20 12.60 -4.08
CA TYR A 212 2.93 13.78 -4.54
C TYR A 212 3.90 13.49 -5.69
N ASP A 213 4.62 12.38 -5.64
CA ASP A 213 5.57 11.95 -6.67
C ASP A 213 4.85 11.63 -7.99
N ILE A 214 3.75 10.90 -7.95
CA ILE A 214 2.94 10.55 -9.12
C ILE A 214 2.27 11.80 -9.70
N ASP A 215 1.58 12.55 -8.88
CA ASP A 215 0.83 13.73 -9.30
C ASP A 215 1.70 14.80 -9.95
N ARG A 216 2.98 14.87 -9.56
CA ARG A 216 3.92 15.88 -10.05
C ARG A 216 4.73 15.46 -11.26
N THR A 217 4.84 14.18 -11.54
CA THR A 217 5.73 13.68 -12.60
C THR A 217 5.06 12.84 -13.66
N ARG A 218 3.86 12.26 -13.39
CA ARG A 218 3.29 11.27 -14.29
C ARG A 218 2.36 11.89 -15.33
N ALA A 219 2.51 11.39 -16.55
CA ALA A 219 1.62 11.67 -17.67
C ALA A 219 1.33 10.36 -18.42
N TYR A 220 0.14 10.24 -19.00
CA TYR A 220 -0.25 9.09 -19.79
C TYR A 220 -0.57 9.50 -21.22
N LEU A 221 -0.07 8.72 -22.19
CA LEU A 221 -0.41 8.80 -23.61
C LEU A 221 -1.02 7.48 -24.08
N PRO A 222 -1.87 7.49 -25.11
CA PRO A 222 -2.27 6.26 -25.79
C PRO A 222 -1.05 5.45 -26.22
N LEU A 223 -1.09 4.12 -26.03
CA LEU A 223 0.05 3.24 -26.28
C LEU A 223 0.65 3.43 -27.68
N ALA A 224 -0.18 3.42 -28.71
CA ALA A 224 0.25 3.58 -30.09
C ALA A 224 0.96 4.94 -30.36
N GLU A 225 0.42 6.01 -29.76
CA GLU A 225 1.04 7.36 -29.85
C GLU A 225 2.39 7.42 -29.12
N ALA A 226 2.47 6.84 -27.92
CA ALA A 226 3.72 6.75 -27.18
C ALA A 226 4.77 5.93 -27.93
N GLN A 227 4.37 4.78 -28.51
CA GLN A 227 5.25 3.95 -29.34
C GLN A 227 5.79 4.76 -30.53
N SER A 228 4.93 5.48 -31.23
CA SER A 228 5.36 6.35 -32.33
C SER A 228 6.24 7.48 -31.87
N PHE A 229 5.86 8.17 -30.78
CA PHE A 229 6.63 9.30 -30.25
C PHE A 229 8.05 8.90 -29.77
N PHE A 230 8.23 7.70 -29.23
CA PHE A 230 9.51 7.22 -28.72
C PHE A 230 10.30 6.33 -29.68
N ASN A 231 9.84 6.14 -30.92
CA ASN A 231 10.40 5.19 -31.91
C ASN A 231 10.43 3.75 -31.39
N HIS A 232 9.38 3.33 -30.73
CA HIS A 232 9.17 2.00 -30.15
C HIS A 232 7.98 1.28 -30.82
N GLU A 233 7.76 1.54 -32.14
CA GLU A 233 6.64 0.92 -32.87
C GLU A 233 6.68 -0.60 -32.74
N GLY A 234 5.57 -1.17 -32.23
CA GLY A 234 5.44 -2.61 -32.01
C GLY A 234 6.26 -3.16 -30.83
N LEU A 235 6.79 -2.28 -29.98
CA LEU A 235 7.57 -2.65 -28.80
C LEU A 235 6.91 -2.10 -27.52
N ALA A 236 7.12 -2.80 -26.41
CA ALA A 236 6.83 -2.30 -25.07
C ALA A 236 8.10 -2.35 -24.20
N ASP A 237 8.20 -1.48 -23.20
CA ASP A 237 9.34 -1.46 -22.29
C ASP A 237 9.13 -2.43 -21.12
N GLU A 238 7.87 -2.57 -20.70
CA GLU A 238 7.47 -3.38 -19.54
C GLU A 238 6.02 -3.85 -19.67
N LEU A 239 5.66 -4.87 -18.88
CA LEU A 239 4.29 -5.32 -18.71
C LEU A 239 3.88 -5.09 -17.26
N GLU A 240 2.89 -4.22 -17.04
CA GLU A 240 2.27 -4.03 -15.72
C GLU A 240 1.23 -5.10 -15.44
N VAL A 241 1.31 -5.70 -14.26
CA VAL A 241 0.37 -6.73 -13.82
C VAL A 241 -0.30 -6.30 -12.52
N MET A 242 -1.62 -6.31 -12.52
CA MET A 242 -2.46 -6.16 -11.34
C MET A 242 -2.98 -7.51 -10.89
N VAL A 243 -3.02 -7.75 -9.59
CA VAL A 243 -3.50 -8.99 -8.99
C VAL A 243 -4.61 -8.70 -7.98
N GLU A 244 -5.45 -9.70 -7.71
CA GLU A 244 -6.56 -9.58 -6.75
C GLU A 244 -6.06 -9.33 -5.32
N ASP A 245 -5.01 -10.04 -4.92
CA ASP A 245 -4.39 -9.91 -3.60
C ASP A 245 -2.94 -9.44 -3.72
N PRO A 246 -2.69 -8.13 -3.56
CA PRO A 246 -1.33 -7.57 -3.61
C PRO A 246 -0.39 -8.11 -2.53
N GLU A 247 -0.91 -8.58 -1.40
CA GLU A 247 -0.10 -9.16 -0.33
C GLU A 247 0.44 -10.55 -0.71
N ALA A 248 -0.21 -11.24 -1.63
CA ALA A 248 0.17 -12.58 -2.10
C ALA A 248 1.07 -12.60 -3.34
N VAL A 249 1.59 -11.46 -3.80
CA VAL A 249 2.39 -11.35 -5.05
C VAL A 249 3.59 -12.28 -5.10
N ASP A 250 4.23 -12.56 -3.96
CA ASP A 250 5.39 -13.46 -3.89
C ASP A 250 5.06 -14.89 -4.34
N LYS A 251 3.80 -15.33 -4.13
CA LYS A 251 3.33 -16.65 -4.57
C LYS A 251 3.07 -16.70 -6.06
N LEU A 252 2.80 -15.55 -6.67
CA LEU A 252 2.53 -15.42 -8.09
C LEU A 252 3.79 -15.19 -8.92
N ALA A 253 4.92 -14.84 -8.30
CA ALA A 253 6.16 -14.53 -9.01
C ALA A 253 6.63 -15.65 -9.93
N ILE A 254 6.60 -16.92 -9.48
CA ILE A 254 7.00 -18.08 -10.29
C ILE A 254 5.98 -18.35 -11.42
N PRO A 255 4.66 -18.47 -11.16
CA PRO A 255 3.67 -18.63 -12.23
C PRO A 255 3.70 -17.50 -13.28
N LEU A 256 3.93 -16.27 -12.86
CA LEU A 256 4.06 -15.13 -13.77
C LEU A 256 5.33 -15.24 -14.62
N LEU A 257 6.45 -15.65 -14.03
CA LEU A 257 7.70 -15.86 -14.75
C LEU A 257 7.56 -16.95 -15.81
N GLU A 258 6.93 -18.08 -15.46
CA GLU A 258 6.67 -19.19 -16.40
C GLU A 258 5.75 -18.76 -17.55
N ALA A 259 4.72 -17.96 -17.26
CA ALA A 259 3.80 -17.45 -18.28
C ALA A 259 4.45 -16.39 -19.19
N ALA A 260 5.37 -15.59 -18.65
CA ALA A 260 6.06 -14.54 -19.38
C ALA A 260 7.23 -15.06 -20.24
N GLY A 261 7.76 -16.26 -19.93
CA GLY A 261 8.83 -16.94 -20.69
C GLY A 261 10.24 -16.73 -20.17
N ASP A 262 11.19 -17.46 -20.74
CA ASP A 262 12.56 -17.65 -20.22
C ASP A 262 13.39 -16.37 -20.10
N ARG A 263 13.05 -15.31 -20.81
CA ARG A 263 13.77 -14.03 -20.80
C ARG A 263 13.11 -12.98 -19.89
N ALA A 264 11.99 -13.32 -19.26
CA ALA A 264 11.29 -12.42 -18.40
C ALA A 264 11.98 -12.28 -17.04
N GLN A 265 11.82 -11.12 -16.42
CA GLN A 265 12.20 -10.83 -15.05
C GLN A 265 10.99 -10.22 -14.36
N VAL A 266 10.57 -10.85 -13.28
CA VAL A 266 9.43 -10.40 -12.48
C VAL A 266 9.94 -9.53 -11.35
N TRP A 267 9.37 -8.34 -11.21
CA TRP A 267 9.67 -7.38 -10.14
C TRP A 267 8.39 -7.01 -9.43
N THR A 268 8.28 -7.37 -8.18
CA THR A 268 7.08 -7.11 -7.38
C THR A 268 7.13 -5.73 -6.73
N TRP A 269 5.99 -5.20 -6.31
CA TRP A 269 5.94 -3.97 -5.51
C TRP A 269 6.74 -4.11 -4.20
N ARG A 270 6.86 -5.33 -3.67
CA ARG A 270 7.66 -5.64 -2.48
C ARG A 270 9.14 -5.45 -2.75
N ASP A 271 9.62 -5.87 -3.92
CA ASP A 271 11.00 -5.65 -4.33
C ASP A 271 11.29 -4.15 -4.50
N ALA A 272 10.36 -3.42 -5.12
CA ALA A 272 10.45 -1.97 -5.29
C ALA A 272 10.43 -1.21 -3.96
N SER A 273 9.70 -1.71 -2.96
CA SER A 273 9.54 -1.09 -1.64
C SER A 273 10.39 -1.74 -0.55
N GLY A 274 11.34 -2.59 -0.90
CA GLY A 274 12.06 -3.47 0.03
C GLY A 274 12.72 -2.77 1.21
N SER A 275 13.35 -1.62 1.02
CA SER A 275 13.97 -0.85 2.11
C SER A 275 12.93 -0.33 3.10
N PHE A 276 11.77 0.08 2.61
CA PHE A 276 10.68 0.55 3.46
C PHE A 276 9.98 -0.60 4.20
N LEU A 277 9.73 -1.72 3.53
CA LEU A 277 9.16 -2.92 4.15
C LEU A 277 10.07 -3.46 5.26
N ASN A 278 11.39 -3.46 5.04
CA ASN A 278 12.35 -3.81 6.09
C ASN A 278 12.27 -2.88 7.30
N ALA A 279 12.03 -1.58 7.10
CA ALA A 279 11.84 -0.65 8.20
C ALA A 279 10.57 -0.97 9.00
N LEU A 280 9.46 -1.30 8.32
CA LEU A 280 8.22 -1.75 8.98
C LEU A 280 8.42 -3.07 9.75
N ASP A 281 9.16 -4.03 9.19
CA ASP A 281 9.46 -5.30 9.87
C ASP A 281 10.31 -5.08 11.14
N ILE A 282 11.24 -4.15 11.12
CA ILE A 282 12.01 -3.77 12.30
C ILE A 282 11.11 -3.11 13.34
N GLU A 283 10.24 -2.19 12.91
CA GLU A 283 9.25 -1.55 13.79
C GLU A 283 8.36 -2.61 14.45
N ASP A 284 7.87 -3.59 13.68
CA ASP A 284 7.07 -4.69 14.17
C ASP A 284 7.77 -5.50 15.27
N ARG A 285 9.04 -5.82 15.09
CA ARG A 285 9.83 -6.53 16.10
C ARG A 285 10.02 -5.71 17.37
N VAL A 286 10.33 -4.43 17.23
CA VAL A 286 10.47 -3.51 18.37
C VAL A 286 9.15 -3.37 19.12
N MET A 287 8.05 -3.19 18.41
CA MET A 287 6.72 -3.13 19.01
C MET A 287 6.32 -4.42 19.72
N PHE A 288 6.62 -5.57 19.14
CA PHE A 288 6.41 -6.86 19.79
C PHE A 288 7.14 -6.96 21.13
N VAL A 289 8.39 -6.52 21.19
CA VAL A 289 9.18 -6.52 22.43
C VAL A 289 8.56 -5.57 23.47
N ILE A 290 8.21 -4.34 23.07
CA ILE A 290 7.58 -3.35 23.95
C ILE A 290 6.25 -3.88 24.51
N LEU A 291 5.39 -4.43 23.64
CA LEU A 291 4.12 -5.00 24.04
C LEU A 291 4.28 -6.21 24.95
N SER A 292 5.29 -7.07 24.70
CA SER A 292 5.62 -8.21 25.57
C SER A 292 6.00 -7.76 26.96
N VAL A 293 6.80 -6.70 27.09
CA VAL A 293 7.18 -6.12 28.39
C VAL A 293 5.96 -5.53 29.10
N LEU A 294 5.08 -4.83 28.38
CA LEU A 294 3.83 -4.29 28.93
C LEU A 294 2.92 -5.39 29.48
N VAL A 295 2.75 -6.48 28.73
CA VAL A 295 1.98 -7.65 29.16
C VAL A 295 2.61 -8.30 30.39
N LEU A 296 3.94 -8.41 30.44
CA LEU A 296 4.65 -8.96 31.60
C LEU A 296 4.42 -8.09 32.86
N ILE A 297 4.50 -6.78 32.74
CA ILE A 297 4.23 -5.86 33.85
C ILE A 297 2.79 -6.01 34.33
N ALA A 298 1.82 -6.07 33.43
CA ALA A 298 0.42 -6.30 33.75
C ALA A 298 0.21 -7.64 34.48
N ALA A 299 0.84 -8.71 34.00
CA ALA A 299 0.80 -10.02 34.64
C ALA A 299 1.38 -10.00 36.06
N MET A 300 2.53 -9.34 36.26
CA MET A 300 3.12 -9.18 37.60
C MET A 300 2.23 -8.39 38.55
N ASN A 301 1.54 -7.35 38.06
CA ASN A 301 0.58 -6.60 38.86
C ASN A 301 -0.60 -7.49 39.30
N ILE A 302 -1.12 -8.33 38.41
CA ILE A 302 -2.19 -9.29 38.73
C ILE A 302 -1.72 -10.29 39.79
N VAL A 303 -0.55 -10.89 39.61
CA VAL A 303 0.03 -11.88 40.55
C VAL A 303 0.25 -11.24 41.91
N SER A 304 0.82 -10.04 41.96
CA SER A 304 1.06 -9.30 43.22
C SER A 304 -0.26 -8.98 43.93
N GLY A 305 -1.29 -8.55 43.19
CA GLY A 305 -2.62 -8.31 43.73
C GLY A 305 -3.27 -9.56 44.31
N LEU A 306 -3.18 -10.70 43.59
CA LEU A 306 -3.70 -11.99 44.06
C LEU A 306 -2.98 -12.48 45.31
N ILE A 307 -1.65 -12.44 45.34
CA ILE A 307 -0.84 -12.86 46.52
C ILE A 307 -1.24 -12.04 47.74
N MET A 308 -1.40 -10.72 47.58
CA MET A 308 -1.81 -9.85 48.68
C MET A 308 -3.25 -10.16 49.16
N LEU A 309 -4.16 -10.41 48.24
CA LEU A 309 -5.56 -10.78 48.54
C LEU A 309 -5.61 -12.09 49.36
N VAL A 310 -4.86 -13.11 48.92
CA VAL A 310 -4.75 -14.40 49.62
C VAL A 310 -4.12 -14.24 50.98
N LYS A 311 -3.02 -13.47 51.08
CA LYS A 311 -2.33 -13.22 52.37
C LYS A 311 -3.23 -12.52 53.39
N ASN A 312 -4.02 -11.54 52.95
CA ASN A 312 -4.97 -10.82 53.82
C ASN A 312 -6.17 -11.70 54.26
N LYS A 313 -6.54 -12.71 53.45
CA LYS A 313 -7.58 -13.69 53.78
C LYS A 313 -7.04 -14.92 54.52
N GLY A 314 -5.77 -15.05 54.73
CA GLY A 314 -5.14 -16.20 55.36
C GLY A 314 -5.68 -16.50 56.77
N ARG A 315 -6.04 -15.47 57.55
CA ARG A 315 -6.61 -15.65 58.88
C ARG A 315 -8.04 -16.18 58.78
N ASP A 316 -8.85 -15.71 57.89
CA ASP A 316 -10.24 -16.17 57.66
C ASP A 316 -10.24 -17.61 57.15
N ILE A 317 -9.31 -17.97 56.26
CA ILE A 317 -9.11 -19.33 55.73
C ILE A 317 -8.61 -20.28 56.86
N GLY A 318 -7.71 -19.79 57.72
CA GLY A 318 -7.24 -20.57 58.87
C GLY A 318 -8.37 -20.94 59.85
N ILE A 319 -9.25 -20.00 60.15
CA ILE A 319 -10.44 -20.24 60.99
C ILE A 319 -11.39 -21.23 60.36
N LEU A 320 -11.65 -21.11 59.06
CA LEU A 320 -12.53 -22.07 58.34
C LEU A 320 -11.95 -23.49 58.28
N ARG A 321 -10.62 -23.63 58.32
CA ARG A 321 -9.92 -24.93 58.29
C ARG A 321 -9.92 -25.60 59.66
N THR A 322 -10.11 -24.85 60.74
CA THR A 322 -10.17 -25.38 62.12
C THR A 322 -11.60 -25.72 62.57
N MET A 323 -12.60 -25.27 61.85
CA MET A 323 -14.03 -25.65 62.01
C MET A 323 -14.35 -26.90 61.18
#